data_6d664714f6c3386325bfd7a3e3e07c85
#
_entry.id   6d664714f6c3386325bfd7a3e3e07c85
#
_cell.length_a   1.000
_cell.length_b   1.000
_cell.length_c   1.000
_cell.angle_alpha   90.00
_cell.angle_beta   90.00
_cell.angle_gamma   90.00
#
_symmetry.space_group_name_H-M   'P 1'
#
loop_
_entity.id
_entity.type
_entity.pdbx_description
1 polymer ?
#
loop_
_entity_poly.entity_id
_entity_poly.type
_entity_poly.pdbx_seq_one_letter_code
_entity_poly.pdbx_strand_id
1 'polypeptide(L)'
;MTDTEQSIGTTGATGTDLPEFPMPRRPPFDPPSEYARMRVDGPVTRAMMPSGEPAWLISGHEHVRRILADPRVSSDRTQPGFPSIVRITDEQRRRMSGFGRSLIGTDPPEHTAQRRMLITEFTVRKVAALRPRIEQIVNERIDAMLAEKHCDRPVDLVKELALPVPSLVICELLGVPYADRDFFQGRTRVLIRRSTPPEEREAVSEELREYFDRLITAKTADPGDDLLSRLIEHNRETEVFSHELLVGLATLLLLAGHETTANVIALGTLALLEHPEQRAALANDPNLAPAAAEELLRYLTIVEAGFRIATADIEIAGATIKAGEGIVALGASANRDATAFGRPDELDIERGARHHVAFGYGIHQCLGQNLARMELDVVFRTLFRRIPGLKLAVDVGDLPFKDDAFIYGVYELPVSW
;
A
#
# COMPACT_ATOMS: atom_id res chain seq x y z
N MET A 1 -4.72 15.32 -59.29
CA MET A 1 -5.24 15.42 -57.92
C MET A 1 -4.59 14.31 -57.15
N THR A 2 -3.53 14.65 -56.47
CA THR A 2 -2.66 13.71 -55.77
C THR A 2 -2.96 13.88 -54.27
N ASP A 3 -3.57 12.85 -53.70
CA ASP A 3 -3.74 12.75 -52.24
C ASP A 3 -2.42 12.45 -51.60
N THR A 4 -2.00 13.35 -50.71
CA THR A 4 -0.80 13.18 -49.88
C THR A 4 -1.25 12.67 -48.53
N GLU A 5 -1.15 11.37 -48.30
CA GLU A 5 -1.24 10.77 -46.95
C GLU A 5 -0.08 11.27 -46.10
N GLN A 6 -0.40 12.06 -45.07
CA GLN A 6 0.55 12.40 -44.01
C GLN A 6 0.61 11.24 -43.03
N SER A 7 1.68 10.47 -43.13
CA SER A 7 2.10 9.51 -42.12
C SER A 7 2.53 10.27 -40.85
N ILE A 8 1.78 10.10 -39.75
CA ILE A 8 2.16 10.58 -38.44
C ILE A 8 3.26 9.66 -37.92
N GLY A 9 4.50 10.10 -38.09
CA GLY A 9 5.67 9.42 -37.55
C GLY A 9 5.69 9.51 -36.02
N THR A 10 5.64 8.37 -35.33
CA THR A 10 6.00 8.23 -33.93
C THR A 10 7.51 8.55 -33.79
N THR A 11 7.82 9.78 -33.39
CA THR A 11 9.18 10.18 -33.04
C THR A 11 9.60 9.43 -31.76
N GLY A 12 10.49 8.46 -31.91
CA GLY A 12 11.20 7.86 -30.79
C GLY A 12 12.03 8.93 -30.08
N ALA A 13 11.57 9.37 -28.90
CA ALA A 13 12.34 10.23 -28.01
C ALA A 13 13.65 9.49 -27.64
N THR A 14 14.79 10.12 -27.92
CA THR A 14 16.09 9.65 -27.46
C THR A 14 16.15 9.76 -25.94
N GLY A 15 16.84 8.84 -25.26
CA GLY A 15 16.78 8.64 -23.80
C GLY A 15 17.11 9.83 -22.88
N THR A 16 17.38 11.02 -23.43
CA THR A 16 17.67 12.28 -22.69
C THR A 16 16.43 13.14 -22.43
N ASP A 17 15.27 12.86 -23.04
CA ASP A 17 14.04 13.67 -22.96
C ASP A 17 12.87 12.99 -22.22
N LEU A 18 13.12 11.85 -21.55
CA LEU A 18 12.06 11.16 -20.80
C LEU A 18 11.78 11.88 -19.48
N PRO A 19 10.50 12.02 -19.08
CA PRO A 19 10.16 12.56 -17.77
C PRO A 19 10.72 11.66 -16.65
N GLU A 20 11.09 12.26 -15.52
CA GLU A 20 11.58 11.53 -14.36
C GLU A 20 10.41 10.89 -13.59
N PHE A 21 10.62 9.73 -13.01
CA PHE A 21 9.72 9.07 -12.08
C PHE A 21 10.44 8.75 -10.76
N PRO A 22 9.83 8.88 -9.58
CA PRO A 22 8.45 9.28 -9.33
C PRO A 22 8.20 10.78 -9.53
N MET A 23 7.01 11.09 -10.00
CA MET A 23 6.53 12.46 -10.12
C MET A 23 5.98 12.96 -8.77
N PRO A 24 6.10 14.27 -8.45
CA PRO A 24 5.62 14.80 -7.18
C PRO A 24 4.08 14.78 -7.10
N ARG A 25 3.55 14.29 -5.98
CA ARG A 25 2.12 14.42 -5.67
C ARG A 25 1.77 15.88 -5.35
N ARG A 26 0.48 16.16 -5.35
CA ARG A 26 -0.07 17.45 -4.90
C ARG A 26 -0.79 17.24 -3.57
N PRO A 27 -0.14 17.55 -2.44
CA PRO A 27 -0.80 17.50 -1.14
C PRO A 27 -2.09 18.34 -1.12
N PRO A 28 -3.12 17.95 -0.36
CA PRO A 28 -3.14 16.77 0.51
C PRO A 28 -3.54 15.46 -0.17
N PHE A 29 -4.26 15.47 -1.30
CA PHE A 29 -4.94 14.25 -1.78
C PHE A 29 -4.64 13.88 -3.24
N ASP A 30 -4.17 14.84 -4.04
CA ASP A 30 -4.09 14.62 -5.47
C ASP A 30 -2.84 13.85 -5.89
N PRO A 31 -2.97 12.92 -6.85
CA PRO A 31 -1.83 12.33 -7.52
C PRO A 31 -1.10 13.38 -8.38
N PRO A 32 0.09 13.06 -8.91
CA PRO A 32 0.79 13.91 -9.87
C PRO A 32 -0.11 14.36 -11.03
N SER A 33 -0.03 15.64 -11.37
CA SER A 33 -0.86 16.25 -12.44
C SER A 33 -0.64 15.62 -13.81
N GLU A 34 0.57 15.13 -14.05
CA GLU A 34 1.00 14.49 -15.27
C GLU A 34 0.14 13.26 -15.60
N TYR A 35 -0.35 12.57 -14.57
CA TYR A 35 -1.17 11.36 -14.74
C TYR A 35 -2.48 11.62 -15.48
N ALA A 36 -3.09 12.79 -15.30
CA ALA A 36 -4.30 13.16 -16.02
C ALA A 36 -4.04 13.26 -17.53
N ARG A 37 -2.93 13.89 -17.93
CA ARG A 37 -2.50 13.98 -19.33
C ARG A 37 -2.15 12.61 -19.90
N MET A 38 -1.39 11.80 -19.16
CA MET A 38 -1.03 10.44 -19.58
C MET A 38 -2.26 9.58 -19.90
N ARG A 39 -3.33 9.68 -19.12
CA ARG A 39 -4.57 8.92 -19.38
C ARG A 39 -5.22 9.29 -20.72
N VAL A 40 -5.12 10.55 -21.13
CA VAL A 40 -5.76 11.08 -22.35
C VAL A 40 -4.86 10.94 -23.57
N ASP A 41 -3.58 11.37 -23.44
CA ASP A 41 -2.68 11.51 -24.58
C ASP A 41 -1.99 10.20 -24.95
N GLY A 42 -1.79 9.30 -23.97
CA GLY A 42 -1.15 7.99 -24.18
C GLY A 42 -1.07 7.23 -22.86
N PRO A 43 -1.96 6.27 -22.60
CA PRO A 43 -2.03 5.54 -21.33
C PRO A 43 -0.81 4.65 -21.09
N VAL A 44 0.09 4.50 -22.07
CA VAL A 44 1.34 3.75 -22.01
C VAL A 44 2.47 4.66 -22.49
N THR A 45 3.28 5.14 -21.56
CA THR A 45 4.38 6.09 -21.82
C THR A 45 5.69 5.59 -21.18
N ARG A 46 6.81 6.26 -21.45
CA ARG A 46 8.09 5.93 -20.80
C ARG A 46 8.51 7.02 -19.83
N ALA A 47 9.22 6.64 -18.76
CA ALA A 47 9.88 7.57 -17.85
C ALA A 47 11.23 7.04 -17.42
N MET A 48 12.11 7.94 -17.01
CA MET A 48 13.43 7.61 -16.47
C MET A 48 13.28 7.30 -14.98
N MET A 49 13.73 6.11 -14.55
CA MET A 49 13.75 5.72 -13.16
C MET A 49 15.01 6.27 -12.45
N PRO A 50 14.97 6.42 -11.10
CA PRO A 50 16.16 6.82 -10.33
C PRO A 50 17.36 5.87 -10.48
N SER A 51 17.10 4.62 -10.90
CA SER A 51 18.15 3.66 -11.26
C SER A 51 18.96 4.04 -12.51
N GLY A 52 18.47 4.99 -13.30
CA GLY A 52 19.05 5.36 -14.59
C GLY A 52 18.52 4.55 -15.78
N GLU A 53 17.65 3.58 -15.53
CA GLU A 53 16.98 2.77 -16.56
C GLU A 53 15.59 3.29 -16.85
N PRO A 54 15.14 3.31 -18.12
CA PRO A 54 13.77 3.69 -18.45
C PRO A 54 12.78 2.57 -18.10
N ALA A 55 11.54 2.96 -17.69
CA ALA A 55 10.45 2.03 -17.49
C ALA A 55 9.17 2.51 -18.19
N TRP A 56 8.26 1.58 -18.47
CA TRP A 56 6.93 1.87 -19.00
C TRP A 56 5.97 2.24 -17.90
N LEU A 57 5.36 3.42 -17.98
CA LEU A 57 4.29 3.86 -17.09
C LEU A 57 2.92 3.52 -17.70
N ILE A 58 2.10 2.81 -16.95
CA ILE A 58 0.74 2.41 -17.36
C ILE A 58 -0.26 3.18 -16.51
N SER A 59 -1.05 4.09 -17.11
CA SER A 59 -1.84 5.09 -16.38
C SER A 59 -3.37 4.89 -16.41
N GLY A 60 -3.93 4.23 -17.43
CA GLY A 60 -5.38 4.00 -17.56
C GLY A 60 -5.85 2.81 -16.71
N HIS A 61 -7.06 2.88 -16.16
CA HIS A 61 -7.62 1.84 -15.27
C HIS A 61 -7.67 0.45 -15.92
N GLU A 62 -8.19 0.35 -17.14
CA GLU A 62 -8.26 -0.91 -17.88
C GLU A 62 -6.84 -1.47 -18.14
N HIS A 63 -5.92 -0.61 -18.55
CA HIS A 63 -4.54 -1.00 -18.88
C HIS A 63 -3.77 -1.44 -17.64
N VAL A 64 -3.93 -0.76 -16.50
CA VAL A 64 -3.34 -1.16 -15.22
C VAL A 64 -3.85 -2.55 -14.80
N ARG A 65 -5.16 -2.79 -14.90
CA ARG A 65 -5.72 -4.12 -14.58
C ARG A 65 -5.21 -5.20 -15.52
N ARG A 66 -5.16 -4.90 -16.82
CA ARG A 66 -4.67 -5.82 -17.84
C ARG A 66 -3.22 -6.21 -17.58
N ILE A 67 -2.32 -5.23 -17.34
CA ILE A 67 -0.91 -5.51 -17.11
C ILE A 67 -0.66 -6.27 -15.81
N LEU A 68 -1.38 -5.94 -14.73
CA LEU A 68 -1.25 -6.64 -13.44
C LEU A 68 -1.81 -8.06 -13.43
N ALA A 69 -2.63 -8.43 -14.43
CA ALA A 69 -3.17 -9.78 -14.61
C ALA A 69 -2.43 -10.59 -15.70
N ASP A 70 -1.51 -9.97 -16.45
CA ASP A 70 -0.82 -10.64 -17.55
C ASP A 70 0.23 -11.64 -17.01
N PRO A 71 0.17 -12.92 -17.36
CA PRO A 71 1.11 -13.94 -16.89
C PRO A 71 2.56 -13.74 -17.38
N ARG A 72 2.76 -12.86 -18.36
CA ARG A 72 4.09 -12.48 -18.87
C ARG A 72 4.72 -11.36 -18.06
N VAL A 73 4.09 -10.95 -16.97
CA VAL A 73 4.56 -9.86 -16.11
C VAL A 73 5.02 -10.43 -14.79
N SER A 74 6.30 -10.28 -14.48
CA SER A 74 6.95 -10.83 -13.30
C SER A 74 7.03 -9.81 -12.16
N SER A 75 6.93 -10.31 -10.93
CA SER A 75 7.16 -9.57 -9.67
C SER A 75 8.56 -9.80 -9.10
N ASP A 76 9.38 -10.62 -9.73
CA ASP A 76 10.72 -10.94 -9.25
C ASP A 76 11.66 -9.75 -9.36
N ARG A 77 11.93 -9.14 -8.21
CA ARG A 77 12.78 -7.96 -8.05
C ARG A 77 14.26 -8.22 -8.30
N THR A 78 14.68 -9.49 -8.38
CA THR A 78 16.07 -9.87 -8.65
C THR A 78 16.41 -9.80 -10.12
N GLN A 79 15.41 -9.74 -11.02
CA GLN A 79 15.63 -9.69 -12.45
C GLN A 79 16.30 -8.38 -12.88
N PRO A 80 17.30 -8.43 -13.77
CA PRO A 80 17.86 -7.24 -14.40
C PRO A 80 16.74 -6.45 -15.11
N GLY A 81 16.77 -5.11 -15.02
CA GLY A 81 15.73 -4.25 -15.60
C GLY A 81 14.44 -4.11 -14.76
N PHE A 82 14.32 -4.81 -13.62
CA PHE A 82 13.19 -4.56 -12.70
C PHE A 82 13.26 -3.11 -12.18
N PRO A 83 12.19 -2.31 -12.36
CA PRO A 83 12.23 -0.88 -12.04
C PRO A 83 12.36 -0.63 -10.54
N SER A 84 13.19 0.33 -10.17
CA SER A 84 13.40 0.72 -8.76
C SER A 84 13.34 2.23 -8.61
N ILE A 85 12.66 2.70 -7.56
CA ILE A 85 12.60 4.12 -7.19
C ILE A 85 13.68 4.53 -6.18
N VAL A 86 14.61 3.63 -5.90
CA VAL A 86 15.88 3.91 -5.23
C VAL A 86 17.00 3.34 -6.07
N ARG A 87 18.17 3.96 -5.97
CA ARG A 87 19.36 3.42 -6.63
C ARG A 87 19.78 2.15 -5.91
N ILE A 88 19.86 1.05 -6.65
CA ILE A 88 20.37 -0.24 -6.18
C ILE A 88 21.36 -0.77 -7.22
N THR A 89 22.45 -1.37 -6.76
CA THR A 89 23.41 -2.03 -7.64
C THR A 89 22.90 -3.44 -8.00
N ASP A 90 23.44 -4.01 -9.10
CA ASP A 90 23.12 -5.40 -9.46
C ASP A 90 23.57 -6.39 -8.38
N GLU A 91 24.63 -6.09 -7.65
CA GLU A 91 25.07 -6.91 -6.52
C GLU A 91 24.05 -6.87 -5.37
N GLN A 92 23.56 -5.67 -4.99
CA GLN A 92 22.51 -5.54 -4.00
C GLN A 92 21.22 -6.24 -4.45
N ARG A 93 20.88 -6.12 -5.74
CA ARG A 93 19.72 -6.80 -6.32
C ARG A 93 19.84 -8.32 -6.20
N ARG A 94 21.00 -8.89 -6.56
CA ARG A 94 21.25 -10.34 -6.43
C ARG A 94 21.26 -10.82 -4.99
N ARG A 95 21.67 -9.98 -4.04
CA ARG A 95 21.69 -10.28 -2.60
C ARG A 95 20.33 -10.10 -1.90
N MET A 96 19.31 -9.61 -2.61
CA MET A 96 17.97 -9.53 -2.02
C MET A 96 17.51 -10.90 -1.54
N SER A 97 17.29 -11.03 -0.23
CA SER A 97 16.86 -12.25 0.44
C SER A 97 15.63 -11.97 1.32
N GLY A 98 15.05 -12.98 1.89
CA GLY A 98 13.97 -12.86 2.86
C GLY A 98 12.75 -12.11 2.33
N PHE A 99 12.51 -10.90 2.82
CA PHE A 99 11.36 -10.06 2.47
C PHE A 99 11.19 -9.87 0.95
N GLY A 100 12.28 -9.61 0.21
CA GLY A 100 12.25 -9.37 -1.24
C GLY A 100 11.97 -10.62 -2.07
N ARG A 101 12.15 -11.81 -1.50
CA ARG A 101 11.92 -13.12 -2.13
C ARG A 101 10.73 -13.89 -1.55
N SER A 102 9.98 -13.29 -0.65
CA SER A 102 8.72 -13.87 -0.17
C SER A 102 7.55 -13.38 -1.03
N LEU A 103 6.43 -14.00 -0.93
CA LEU A 103 5.14 -13.79 -1.62
C LEU A 103 5.06 -12.63 -2.64
N ILE A 104 5.41 -11.40 -2.21
CA ILE A 104 5.29 -10.18 -3.03
C ILE A 104 6.32 -10.09 -4.18
N GLY A 105 7.44 -10.80 -4.04
CA GLY A 105 8.57 -10.80 -4.99
C GLY A 105 8.78 -12.16 -5.67
N THR A 106 7.75 -13.01 -5.71
CA THR A 106 7.79 -14.34 -6.35
C THR A 106 6.72 -14.47 -7.41
N ASP A 107 6.94 -15.33 -8.39
CA ASP A 107 6.00 -15.67 -9.45
C ASP A 107 5.50 -17.12 -9.29
N PRO A 108 4.44 -17.54 -10.00
CA PRO A 108 4.06 -18.95 -10.09
C PRO A 108 5.21 -19.82 -10.63
N PRO A 109 5.42 -21.05 -10.09
CA PRO A 109 4.52 -21.74 -9.15
C PRO A 109 4.72 -21.41 -7.68
N GLU A 110 5.88 -20.84 -7.27
CA GLU A 110 6.24 -20.56 -5.87
C GLU A 110 5.25 -19.60 -5.20
N HIS A 111 4.92 -18.49 -5.87
CA HIS A 111 3.89 -17.55 -5.41
C HIS A 111 2.57 -18.25 -5.13
N THR A 112 2.14 -19.14 -6.03
CA THR A 112 0.86 -19.86 -5.89
C THR A 112 0.86 -20.76 -4.66
N ALA A 113 1.96 -21.48 -4.42
CA ALA A 113 2.11 -22.33 -3.24
C ALA A 113 2.08 -21.51 -1.95
N GLN A 114 2.89 -20.45 -1.86
CA GLN A 114 2.96 -19.56 -0.69
C GLN A 114 1.59 -18.89 -0.42
N ARG A 115 0.96 -18.35 -1.46
CA ARG A 115 -0.34 -17.68 -1.33
C ARG A 115 -1.45 -18.62 -0.87
N ARG A 116 -1.47 -19.85 -1.34
CA ARG A 116 -2.46 -20.86 -0.94
C ARG A 116 -2.40 -21.15 0.56
N MET A 117 -1.21 -21.20 1.14
CA MET A 117 -1.01 -21.39 2.57
C MET A 117 -1.60 -20.23 3.39
N LEU A 118 -1.44 -19.00 2.90
CA LEU A 118 -1.81 -17.77 3.63
C LEU A 118 -3.26 -17.37 3.46
N ILE A 119 -3.86 -17.58 2.27
CA ILE A 119 -5.20 -17.05 1.98
C ILE A 119 -6.27 -17.59 2.92
N THR A 120 -6.05 -18.77 3.48
CA THR A 120 -6.93 -19.40 4.46
C THR A 120 -7.05 -18.58 5.76
N GLU A 121 -6.01 -17.80 6.10
CA GLU A 121 -5.98 -16.95 7.29
C GLU A 121 -6.69 -15.60 7.08
N PHE A 122 -6.81 -15.13 5.83
CA PHE A 122 -7.40 -13.84 5.45
C PHE A 122 -8.78 -13.97 4.79
N THR A 123 -9.47 -15.09 5.00
CA THR A 123 -10.84 -15.27 4.49
C THR A 123 -11.81 -14.30 5.17
N VAL A 124 -12.89 -13.92 4.47
CA VAL A 124 -13.94 -13.05 5.00
C VAL A 124 -14.45 -13.56 6.36
N ARG A 125 -14.63 -14.89 6.52
CA ARG A 125 -15.11 -15.49 7.78
C ARG A 125 -14.13 -15.31 8.93
N LYS A 126 -12.81 -15.55 8.72
CA LYS A 126 -11.79 -15.37 9.77
C LYS A 126 -11.62 -13.90 10.13
N VAL A 127 -11.60 -13.02 9.15
CA VAL A 127 -11.54 -11.58 9.37
C VAL A 127 -12.80 -11.08 10.13
N ALA A 128 -14.00 -11.57 9.79
CA ALA A 128 -15.22 -11.21 10.51
C ALA A 128 -15.17 -11.60 12.00
N ALA A 129 -14.49 -12.69 12.35
CA ALA A 129 -14.30 -13.09 13.74
C ALA A 129 -13.42 -12.13 14.54
N LEU A 130 -12.56 -11.33 13.88
CA LEU A 130 -11.73 -10.32 14.53
C LEU A 130 -12.49 -9.02 14.86
N ARG A 131 -13.68 -8.79 14.28
CA ARG A 131 -14.44 -7.55 14.44
C ARG A 131 -14.61 -7.11 15.90
N PRO A 132 -15.06 -7.97 16.85
CA PRO A 132 -15.24 -7.53 18.24
C PRO A 132 -13.95 -7.02 18.87
N ARG A 133 -12.83 -7.65 18.53
CA ARG A 133 -11.52 -7.23 19.05
C ARG A 133 -11.06 -5.92 18.43
N ILE A 134 -11.24 -5.73 17.12
CA ILE A 134 -10.95 -4.46 16.42
C ILE A 134 -11.82 -3.34 17.00
N GLU A 135 -13.10 -3.57 17.23
CA GLU A 135 -14.01 -2.61 17.87
C GLU A 135 -13.55 -2.23 19.28
N GLN A 136 -13.10 -3.20 20.07
CA GLN A 136 -12.53 -2.96 21.39
C GLN A 136 -11.29 -2.07 21.29
N ILE A 137 -10.31 -2.42 20.43
CA ILE A 137 -9.07 -1.65 20.22
C ILE A 137 -9.40 -0.20 19.83
N VAL A 138 -10.26 0.00 18.84
CA VAL A 138 -10.64 1.33 18.37
C VAL A 138 -11.29 2.16 19.50
N ASN A 139 -12.19 1.55 20.27
CA ASN A 139 -12.82 2.25 21.39
C ASN A 139 -11.80 2.61 22.48
N GLU A 140 -10.90 1.69 22.87
CA GLU A 140 -9.85 1.95 23.86
C GLU A 140 -8.93 3.10 23.42
N ARG A 141 -8.58 3.19 22.12
CA ARG A 141 -7.76 4.28 21.58
C ARG A 141 -8.50 5.61 21.60
N ILE A 142 -9.78 5.63 21.23
CA ILE A 142 -10.61 6.83 21.31
C ILE A 142 -10.81 7.26 22.76
N ASP A 143 -10.99 6.32 23.70
CA ASP A 143 -11.09 6.64 25.14
C ASP A 143 -9.82 7.30 25.66
N ALA A 144 -8.64 6.80 25.24
CA ALA A 144 -7.36 7.40 25.59
C ALA A 144 -7.24 8.84 25.05
N MET A 145 -7.59 9.07 23.77
CA MET A 145 -7.64 10.42 23.19
C MET A 145 -8.56 11.36 23.98
N LEU A 146 -9.76 10.89 24.34
CA LEU A 146 -10.72 11.70 25.11
C LEU A 146 -10.23 12.01 26.52
N ALA A 147 -9.47 11.10 27.14
CA ALA A 147 -8.87 11.30 28.46
C ALA A 147 -7.72 12.36 28.43
N GLU A 148 -6.96 12.45 27.34
CA GLU A 148 -5.88 13.42 27.17
C GLU A 148 -6.36 14.87 26.96
N LYS A 149 -7.65 15.09 26.67
CA LYS A 149 -8.25 16.41 26.41
C LYS A 149 -8.07 17.43 27.54
N HIS A 150 -7.66 17.01 28.73
CA HIS A 150 -7.49 17.92 29.87
C HIS A 150 -6.31 18.90 29.74
N CYS A 151 -5.55 18.88 28.61
CA CYS A 151 -4.31 19.61 28.47
C CYS A 151 -4.34 20.83 27.53
N ASP A 152 -5.48 21.28 27.02
CA ASP A 152 -5.62 22.41 26.05
C ASP A 152 -4.64 22.34 24.84
N ARG A 153 -4.14 21.15 24.52
CA ARG A 153 -3.20 20.91 23.41
C ARG A 153 -3.83 20.04 22.34
N PRO A 154 -3.47 20.26 21.07
CA PRO A 154 -3.85 19.32 20.00
C PRO A 154 -3.36 17.89 20.31
N VAL A 155 -4.18 16.92 19.93
CA VAL A 155 -3.84 15.49 20.02
C VAL A 155 -3.39 15.04 18.63
N ASP A 156 -2.27 14.30 18.54
CA ASP A 156 -1.84 13.71 17.29
C ASP A 156 -2.61 12.43 16.99
N LEU A 157 -3.56 12.50 16.06
CA LEU A 157 -4.40 11.36 15.66
C LEU A 157 -3.58 10.21 15.07
N VAL A 158 -2.45 10.49 14.42
CA VAL A 158 -1.57 9.43 13.88
C VAL A 158 -1.02 8.60 15.03
N LYS A 159 -0.49 9.26 16.05
CA LYS A 159 0.12 8.62 17.21
C LYS A 159 -0.89 7.90 18.09
N GLU A 160 -2.06 8.48 18.32
CA GLU A 160 -3.01 7.97 19.31
C GLU A 160 -4.04 6.98 18.73
N LEU A 161 -4.34 7.05 17.43
CA LEU A 161 -5.34 6.19 16.80
C LEU A 161 -4.83 5.49 15.54
N ALA A 162 -4.37 6.26 14.53
CA ALA A 162 -4.19 5.72 13.20
C ALA A 162 -3.09 4.65 13.12
N LEU A 163 -1.99 4.84 13.84
CA LEU A 163 -0.89 3.87 13.90
C LEU A 163 -1.13 2.76 14.92
N PRO A 164 -1.64 3.01 16.15
CA PRO A 164 -1.89 1.96 17.14
C PRO A 164 -2.92 0.92 16.70
N VAL A 165 -4.01 1.30 16.04
CA VAL A 165 -5.08 0.37 15.67
C VAL A 165 -4.54 -0.77 14.81
N PRO A 166 -4.01 -0.54 13.59
CA PRO A 166 -3.51 -1.64 12.75
C PRO A 166 -2.27 -2.31 13.35
N SER A 167 -1.43 -1.59 14.14
CA SER A 167 -0.29 -2.20 14.82
C SER A 167 -0.72 -3.24 15.85
N LEU A 168 -1.72 -2.95 16.67
CA LEU A 168 -2.27 -3.91 17.63
C LEU A 168 -2.89 -5.11 16.91
N VAL A 169 -3.70 -4.87 15.89
CA VAL A 169 -4.38 -5.93 15.14
C VAL A 169 -3.37 -6.89 14.49
N ILE A 170 -2.34 -6.36 13.80
CA ILE A 170 -1.36 -7.23 13.14
C ILE A 170 -0.46 -7.96 14.14
N CYS A 171 -0.09 -7.32 15.25
CA CYS A 171 0.69 -7.98 16.31
C CYS A 171 -0.09 -9.15 16.93
N GLU A 172 -1.36 -8.96 17.27
CA GLU A 172 -2.19 -10.05 17.79
C GLU A 172 -2.37 -11.17 16.76
N LEU A 173 -2.60 -10.83 15.49
CA LEU A 173 -2.76 -11.81 14.42
C LEU A 173 -1.50 -12.68 14.23
N LEU A 174 -0.31 -12.06 14.31
CA LEU A 174 0.97 -12.75 14.12
C LEU A 174 1.55 -13.35 15.42
N GLY A 175 0.93 -13.04 16.56
CA GLY A 175 1.48 -13.42 17.87
C GLY A 175 2.81 -12.72 18.18
N VAL A 176 2.94 -11.44 17.77
CA VAL A 176 4.05 -10.54 18.11
C VAL A 176 3.70 -9.80 19.39
N PRO A 177 4.56 -9.77 20.42
CA PRO A 177 4.31 -8.99 21.62
C PRO A 177 4.17 -7.50 21.32
N TYR A 178 3.04 -6.89 21.72
CA TYR A 178 2.82 -5.46 21.46
C TYR A 178 3.81 -4.56 22.20
N ALA A 179 4.45 -5.07 23.26
CA ALA A 179 5.54 -4.37 23.96
C ALA A 179 6.71 -4.02 23.02
N ASP A 180 6.88 -4.78 21.93
CA ASP A 180 7.95 -4.58 20.96
C ASP A 180 7.57 -3.56 19.85
N ARG A 181 6.40 -2.91 19.94
CA ARG A 181 5.89 -1.99 18.91
C ARG A 181 6.85 -0.85 18.57
N ASP A 182 7.50 -0.27 19.57
CA ASP A 182 8.41 0.86 19.35
C ASP A 182 9.65 0.40 18.54
N PHE A 183 10.08 -0.85 18.76
CA PHE A 183 11.15 -1.47 18.00
C PHE A 183 10.78 -1.56 16.51
N PHE A 184 9.67 -2.19 16.15
CA PHE A 184 9.36 -2.41 14.74
C PHE A 184 8.79 -1.15 14.05
N GLN A 185 8.06 -0.26 14.74
CA GLN A 185 7.57 1.00 14.16
C GLN A 185 8.73 1.93 13.78
N GLY A 186 9.76 2.03 14.63
CA GLY A 186 10.96 2.80 14.31
C GLY A 186 11.67 2.27 13.07
N ARG A 187 11.84 0.95 12.95
CA ARG A 187 12.50 0.29 11.82
C ARG A 187 11.70 0.39 10.54
N THR A 188 10.41 0.21 10.62
CA THR A 188 9.52 0.37 9.46
C THR A 188 9.60 1.77 8.88
N ARG A 189 9.60 2.81 9.72
CA ARG A 189 9.75 4.20 9.27
C ARG A 189 11.03 4.41 8.46
N VAL A 190 12.14 3.80 8.88
CA VAL A 190 13.41 3.83 8.13
C VAL A 190 13.28 3.12 6.78
N LEU A 191 12.65 1.94 6.74
CA LEU A 191 12.52 1.15 5.52
C LEU A 191 11.60 1.78 4.47
N ILE A 192 10.56 2.52 4.89
CA ILE A 192 9.60 3.13 3.95
C ILE A 192 10.09 4.46 3.38
N ARG A 193 11.08 5.14 3.99
CA ARG A 193 11.65 6.38 3.46
C ARG A 193 12.54 6.12 2.26
N ARG A 194 12.35 6.86 1.17
CA ARG A 194 13.19 6.79 -0.04
C ARG A 194 14.58 7.36 0.18
N SER A 195 14.68 8.38 1.06
CA SER A 195 15.90 9.09 1.39
C SER A 195 16.85 8.31 2.33
N THR A 196 16.39 7.19 2.92
CA THR A 196 17.22 6.37 3.82
C THR A 196 18.44 5.84 3.08
N PRO A 197 19.67 6.06 3.60
CA PRO A 197 20.89 5.51 3.02
C PRO A 197 20.84 3.98 2.90
N PRO A 198 21.42 3.40 1.84
CA PRO A 198 21.41 1.93 1.63
C PRO A 198 21.96 1.13 2.82
N GLU A 199 23.03 1.62 3.45
CA GLU A 199 23.69 0.98 4.61
C GLU A 199 22.76 0.94 5.84
N GLU A 200 22.07 2.05 6.13
CA GLU A 200 21.10 2.13 7.21
C GLU A 200 19.91 1.21 6.96
N ARG A 201 19.42 1.17 5.72
CA ARG A 201 18.34 0.29 5.29
C ARG A 201 18.72 -1.18 5.47
N GLU A 202 19.94 -1.56 5.10
CA GLU A 202 20.47 -2.92 5.25
C GLU A 202 20.57 -3.30 6.73
N ALA A 203 21.14 -2.43 7.57
CA ALA A 203 21.26 -2.66 9.00
C ALA A 203 19.90 -2.87 9.67
N VAL A 204 18.92 -2.02 9.37
CA VAL A 204 17.55 -2.12 9.91
C VAL A 204 16.84 -3.38 9.40
N SER A 205 17.07 -3.77 8.14
CA SER A 205 16.50 -5.01 7.59
C SER A 205 17.06 -6.23 8.31
N GLU A 206 18.35 -6.21 8.67
CA GLU A 206 18.99 -7.29 9.43
C GLU A 206 18.47 -7.37 10.87
N GLU A 207 18.28 -6.23 11.56
CA GLU A 207 17.69 -6.21 12.90
C GLU A 207 16.27 -6.82 12.92
N LEU A 208 15.45 -6.52 11.92
CA LEU A 208 14.12 -7.12 11.79
C LEU A 208 14.20 -8.61 11.48
N ARG A 209 15.13 -9.01 10.61
CA ARG A 209 15.38 -10.42 10.29
C ARG A 209 15.74 -11.21 11.53
N GLU A 210 16.69 -10.73 12.35
CA GLU A 210 17.08 -11.37 13.60
C GLU A 210 15.93 -11.45 14.62
N TYR A 211 15.09 -10.41 14.69
CA TYR A 211 13.92 -10.41 15.56
C TYR A 211 12.95 -11.53 15.17
N PHE A 212 12.59 -11.60 13.88
CA PHE A 212 11.66 -12.63 13.41
C PHE A 212 12.27 -14.03 13.39
N ASP A 213 13.56 -14.16 13.19
CA ASP A 213 14.28 -15.45 13.31
C ASP A 213 14.09 -16.04 14.73
N ARG A 214 14.33 -15.22 15.77
CA ARG A 214 14.08 -15.62 17.16
C ARG A 214 12.61 -15.95 17.42
N LEU A 215 11.68 -15.13 16.90
CA LEU A 215 10.24 -15.35 17.09
C LEU A 215 9.77 -16.64 16.41
N ILE A 216 10.16 -16.90 15.16
CA ILE A 216 9.80 -18.13 14.42
C ILE A 216 10.42 -19.36 15.11
N THR A 217 11.67 -19.27 15.56
CA THR A 217 12.32 -20.35 16.32
C THR A 217 11.54 -20.67 17.60
N ALA A 218 11.16 -19.66 18.37
CA ALA A 218 10.38 -19.84 19.59
C ALA A 218 9.01 -20.48 19.30
N LYS A 219 8.28 -19.99 18.28
CA LYS A 219 6.97 -20.55 17.90
C LYS A 219 7.05 -21.96 17.30
N THR A 220 8.18 -22.32 16.70
CA THR A 220 8.43 -23.69 16.22
C THR A 220 8.56 -24.67 17.39
N ALA A 221 9.17 -24.23 18.51
CA ALA A 221 9.33 -25.02 19.71
C ALA A 221 8.05 -25.08 20.56
N ASP A 222 7.34 -23.93 20.68
CA ASP A 222 6.12 -23.78 21.50
C ASP A 222 5.08 -22.97 20.71
N PRO A 223 4.25 -23.64 19.87
CA PRO A 223 3.24 -22.96 19.05
C PRO A 223 2.11 -22.37 19.88
N GLY A 224 1.76 -21.10 19.59
CA GLY A 224 0.58 -20.43 20.14
C GLY A 224 -0.66 -20.53 19.24
N ASP A 225 -1.73 -19.85 19.62
CA ASP A 225 -2.93 -19.69 18.77
C ASP A 225 -2.87 -18.39 17.96
N ASP A 226 -1.89 -18.31 17.05
CA ASP A 226 -1.70 -17.18 16.15
C ASP A 226 -1.40 -17.66 14.72
N LEU A 227 -1.43 -16.73 13.75
CA LEU A 227 -1.25 -17.05 12.35
C LEU A 227 0.11 -17.70 12.08
N LEU A 228 1.19 -17.18 12.66
CA LEU A 228 2.54 -17.72 12.41
C LEU A 228 2.67 -19.14 12.96
N SER A 229 2.15 -19.39 14.16
CA SER A 229 2.14 -20.75 14.75
C SER A 229 1.36 -21.74 13.89
N ARG A 230 0.15 -21.38 13.45
CA ARG A 230 -0.66 -22.24 12.55
C ARG A 230 0.01 -22.44 11.19
N LEU A 231 0.69 -21.42 10.65
CA LEU A 231 1.44 -21.53 9.41
C LEU A 231 2.63 -22.47 9.55
N ILE A 232 3.37 -22.40 10.66
CA ILE A 232 4.50 -23.28 10.96
C ILE A 232 4.02 -24.72 11.07
N GLU A 233 2.93 -24.98 11.80
CA GLU A 233 2.37 -26.32 11.93
C GLU A 233 1.92 -26.90 10.57
N HIS A 234 1.18 -26.12 9.78
CA HIS A 234 0.75 -26.56 8.44
C HIS A 234 1.97 -26.80 7.52
N ASN A 235 3.02 -26.00 7.66
CA ASN A 235 4.23 -26.14 6.87
C ASN A 235 5.02 -27.40 7.18
N ARG A 236 4.87 -28.01 8.37
CA ARG A 236 5.49 -29.32 8.70
C ARG A 236 5.04 -30.44 7.77
N GLU A 237 3.82 -30.34 7.24
CA GLU A 237 3.26 -31.33 6.32
C GLU A 237 3.53 -31.00 4.85
N THR A 238 3.64 -29.70 4.51
CA THR A 238 3.68 -29.23 3.12
C THR A 238 5.06 -28.83 2.63
N GLU A 239 5.97 -28.49 3.56
CA GLU A 239 7.35 -28.04 3.29
C GLU A 239 7.47 -26.90 2.26
N VAL A 240 6.42 -26.03 2.16
CA VAL A 240 6.38 -24.90 1.21
C VAL A 240 7.38 -23.81 1.59
N PHE A 241 7.58 -23.61 2.90
CA PHE A 241 8.45 -22.55 3.41
C PHE A 241 9.70 -23.11 4.06
N SER A 242 10.87 -22.64 3.65
CA SER A 242 12.07 -22.75 4.47
C SER A 242 11.94 -21.82 5.70
N HIS A 243 12.78 -22.02 6.71
CA HIS A 243 12.85 -21.15 7.89
C HIS A 243 13.08 -19.68 7.46
N GLU A 244 14.02 -19.43 6.55
CA GLU A 244 14.32 -18.10 6.02
C GLU A 244 13.11 -17.45 5.32
N LEU A 245 12.33 -18.22 4.56
CA LEU A 245 11.11 -17.72 3.92
C LEU A 245 10.02 -17.39 4.95
N LEU A 246 9.89 -18.18 6.03
CA LEU A 246 8.95 -17.86 7.13
C LEU A 246 9.34 -16.55 7.83
N VAL A 247 10.63 -16.33 8.08
CA VAL A 247 11.16 -15.08 8.65
C VAL A 247 10.84 -13.89 7.72
N GLY A 248 11.14 -14.03 6.42
CA GLY A 248 10.84 -13.01 5.42
C GLY A 248 9.34 -12.71 5.30
N LEU A 249 8.52 -13.75 5.36
CA LEU A 249 7.06 -13.63 5.32
C LEU A 249 6.50 -12.93 6.57
N ALA A 250 6.96 -13.28 7.77
CA ALA A 250 6.55 -12.63 9.01
C ALA A 250 6.91 -11.13 8.98
N THR A 251 8.12 -10.79 8.52
CA THR A 251 8.56 -9.42 8.29
C THR A 251 7.62 -8.70 7.30
N LEU A 252 7.32 -9.31 6.16
CA LEU A 252 6.41 -8.76 5.16
C LEU A 252 5.02 -8.47 5.73
N LEU A 253 4.42 -9.44 6.43
CA LEU A 253 3.08 -9.30 6.98
C LEU A 253 3.00 -8.18 8.02
N LEU A 254 4.00 -8.06 8.89
CA LEU A 254 4.07 -6.96 9.85
C LEU A 254 4.17 -5.61 9.13
N LEU A 255 5.15 -5.44 8.23
CA LEU A 255 5.39 -4.18 7.52
C LEU A 255 4.16 -3.75 6.69
N ALA A 256 3.56 -4.69 5.96
CA ALA A 256 2.41 -4.41 5.11
C ALA A 256 1.14 -4.13 5.93
N GLY A 257 0.98 -4.77 7.10
CA GLY A 257 -0.27 -4.74 7.85
C GLY A 257 -0.50 -3.45 8.62
N HIS A 258 0.53 -2.77 9.12
CA HIS A 258 0.28 -1.60 9.99
C HIS A 258 0.42 -0.26 9.27
N GLU A 259 1.50 0.00 8.55
CA GLU A 259 1.75 1.32 7.94
C GLU A 259 0.74 1.70 6.87
N THR A 260 0.31 0.74 6.04
CA THR A 260 -0.64 1.04 4.98
C THR A 260 -2.00 1.46 5.54
N THR A 261 -2.57 0.68 6.44
CA THR A 261 -3.87 0.98 7.04
C THR A 261 -3.81 2.26 7.88
N ALA A 262 -2.72 2.48 8.63
CA ALA A 262 -2.50 3.71 9.40
C ALA A 262 -2.56 4.96 8.52
N ASN A 263 -1.89 4.95 7.36
CA ASN A 263 -1.93 6.09 6.43
C ASN A 263 -3.32 6.32 5.84
N VAL A 264 -4.10 5.27 5.54
CA VAL A 264 -5.49 5.43 5.08
C VAL A 264 -6.36 5.98 6.20
N ILE A 265 -6.20 5.56 7.45
CA ILE A 265 -6.95 6.12 8.59
C ILE A 265 -6.63 7.60 8.75
N ALA A 266 -5.36 7.99 8.76
CA ALA A 266 -4.94 9.37 8.94
C ALA A 266 -5.41 10.28 7.80
N LEU A 267 -5.07 9.94 6.54
CA LEU A 267 -5.48 10.72 5.38
C LEU A 267 -6.99 10.68 5.14
N GLY A 268 -7.65 9.56 5.41
CA GLY A 268 -9.10 9.43 5.32
C GLY A 268 -9.83 10.32 6.33
N THR A 269 -9.28 10.39 7.56
CA THR A 269 -9.78 11.35 8.56
C THR A 269 -9.60 12.78 8.07
N LEU A 270 -8.41 13.15 7.58
CA LEU A 270 -8.14 14.47 7.02
C LEU A 270 -9.10 14.76 5.86
N ALA A 271 -9.28 13.83 4.92
CA ALA A 271 -10.19 14.00 3.79
C ALA A 271 -11.63 14.26 4.24
N LEU A 272 -12.11 13.55 5.26
CA LEU A 272 -13.45 13.77 5.81
C LEU A 272 -13.56 15.07 6.61
N LEU A 273 -12.48 15.55 7.22
CA LEU A 273 -12.45 16.88 7.88
C LEU A 273 -12.52 18.01 6.85
N GLU A 274 -11.88 17.86 5.70
CA GLU A 274 -11.91 18.82 4.59
C GLU A 274 -13.20 18.76 3.75
N HIS A 275 -14.04 17.69 3.94
CA HIS A 275 -15.33 17.53 3.28
C HIS A 275 -16.45 17.39 4.32
N PRO A 276 -16.86 18.49 4.97
CA PRO A 276 -17.77 18.47 6.13
C PRO A 276 -19.13 17.84 5.82
N GLU A 277 -19.64 17.93 4.60
CA GLU A 277 -20.90 17.31 4.17
C GLU A 277 -20.78 15.78 4.16
N GLN A 278 -19.69 15.24 3.61
CA GLN A 278 -19.41 13.79 3.58
C GLN A 278 -19.22 13.25 5.01
N ARG A 279 -18.50 14.01 5.84
CA ARG A 279 -18.32 13.68 7.25
C ARG A 279 -19.63 13.65 8.00
N ALA A 280 -20.50 14.65 7.81
CA ALA A 280 -21.82 14.72 8.44
C ALA A 280 -22.72 13.56 8.00
N ALA A 281 -22.72 13.20 6.71
CA ALA A 281 -23.45 12.04 6.21
C ALA A 281 -23.00 10.75 6.91
N LEU A 282 -21.71 10.51 7.01
CA LEU A 282 -21.14 9.34 7.69
C LEU A 282 -21.44 9.32 9.20
N ALA A 283 -21.39 10.47 9.88
CA ALA A 283 -21.71 10.56 11.30
C ALA A 283 -23.20 10.27 11.59
N ASN A 284 -24.09 10.69 10.69
CA ASN A 284 -25.53 10.47 10.80
C ASN A 284 -25.96 9.05 10.41
N ASP A 285 -25.28 8.44 9.42
CA ASP A 285 -25.51 7.05 9.02
C ASP A 285 -24.20 6.24 9.01
N PRO A 286 -23.87 5.57 10.13
CA PRO A 286 -22.68 4.72 10.20
C PRO A 286 -22.69 3.52 9.24
N ASN A 287 -23.80 3.19 8.59
CA ASN A 287 -23.86 2.13 7.58
C ASN A 287 -23.17 2.54 6.27
N LEU A 288 -22.88 3.81 6.07
CA LEU A 288 -22.06 4.31 4.97
C LEU A 288 -20.57 3.96 5.15
N ALA A 289 -20.11 3.57 6.34
CA ALA A 289 -18.68 3.34 6.61
C ALA A 289 -18.01 2.32 5.65
N PRO A 290 -18.63 1.20 5.26
CA PRO A 290 -18.03 0.31 4.26
C PRO A 290 -17.88 0.97 2.88
N ALA A 291 -18.85 1.76 2.44
CA ALA A 291 -18.78 2.47 1.15
C ALA A 291 -17.74 3.61 1.22
N ALA A 292 -17.72 4.35 2.33
CA ALA A 292 -16.72 5.38 2.59
C ALA A 292 -15.29 4.81 2.59
N ALA A 293 -15.07 3.64 3.18
CA ALA A 293 -13.77 2.98 3.15
C ALA A 293 -13.30 2.66 1.71
N GLU A 294 -14.18 2.11 0.86
CA GLU A 294 -13.85 1.85 -0.56
C GLU A 294 -13.54 3.15 -1.32
N GLU A 295 -14.31 4.20 -1.08
CA GLU A 295 -14.08 5.48 -1.74
C GLU A 295 -12.80 6.16 -1.25
N LEU A 296 -12.51 6.15 0.05
CA LEU A 296 -11.26 6.67 0.59
C LEU A 296 -10.04 5.90 0.05
N LEU A 297 -10.13 4.58 -0.06
CA LEU A 297 -9.09 3.75 -0.70
C LEU A 297 -8.86 4.16 -2.16
N ARG A 298 -9.93 4.36 -2.93
CA ARG A 298 -9.87 4.84 -4.30
C ARG A 298 -9.26 6.24 -4.38
N TYR A 299 -9.82 7.17 -3.61
CA TYR A 299 -9.51 8.60 -3.68
C TYR A 299 -8.07 8.91 -3.28
N LEU A 300 -7.57 8.28 -2.22
CA LEU A 300 -6.26 8.51 -1.66
C LEU A 300 -5.16 7.71 -2.37
N THR A 301 -5.42 6.46 -2.68
CA THR A 301 -4.47 5.50 -3.29
C THR A 301 -3.04 5.68 -2.76
N ILE A 302 -2.84 5.35 -1.49
CA ILE A 302 -1.58 5.59 -0.75
C ILE A 302 -0.38 4.83 -1.31
N VAL A 303 -0.61 3.65 -1.92
CA VAL A 303 0.40 2.91 -2.69
C VAL A 303 0.24 3.31 -4.15
N GLU A 304 1.07 4.24 -4.59
CA GLU A 304 0.93 4.94 -5.86
C GLU A 304 1.02 4.02 -7.06
N ALA A 305 1.92 3.03 -7.04
CA ALA A 305 2.23 2.20 -8.18
C ALA A 305 2.66 0.77 -7.81
N GLY A 306 2.43 -0.16 -8.73
CA GLY A 306 2.98 -1.51 -8.71
C GLY A 306 4.11 -1.66 -9.71
N PHE A 307 5.25 -2.21 -9.27
CA PHE A 307 6.44 -2.41 -10.09
C PHE A 307 6.50 -3.84 -10.63
N ARG A 308 6.83 -3.98 -11.91
CA ARG A 308 6.89 -5.27 -12.63
C ARG A 308 7.99 -5.25 -13.69
N ILE A 309 8.25 -6.41 -14.26
CA ILE A 309 9.11 -6.56 -15.45
C ILE A 309 8.44 -7.48 -16.45
N ALA A 310 8.57 -7.20 -17.74
CA ALA A 310 8.09 -8.06 -18.80
C ALA A 310 9.01 -9.26 -19.00
N THR A 311 8.48 -10.47 -19.02
CA THR A 311 9.23 -11.71 -19.32
C THR A 311 9.12 -12.14 -20.77
N ALA A 312 8.21 -11.53 -21.53
CA ALA A 312 8.02 -11.69 -22.96
C ALA A 312 7.44 -10.37 -23.53
N ASP A 313 7.46 -10.23 -24.85
CA ASP A 313 6.89 -9.07 -25.52
C ASP A 313 5.38 -8.92 -25.25
N ILE A 314 4.94 -7.72 -24.89
CA ILE A 314 3.56 -7.39 -24.54
C ILE A 314 3.08 -6.22 -25.39
N GLU A 315 2.01 -6.46 -26.17
CA GLU A 315 1.30 -5.41 -26.90
C GLU A 315 0.21 -4.80 -26.02
N ILE A 316 0.27 -3.49 -25.77
CA ILE A 316 -0.71 -2.75 -24.96
C ILE A 316 -0.88 -1.32 -25.45
N ALA A 317 -2.12 -0.91 -25.72
CA ALA A 317 -2.47 0.44 -26.18
C ALA A 317 -1.60 0.95 -27.35
N GLY A 318 -1.27 0.08 -28.33
CA GLY A 318 -0.44 0.43 -29.49
C GLY A 318 1.06 0.49 -29.24
N ALA A 319 1.53 0.25 -27.99
CA ALA A 319 2.94 0.15 -27.66
C ALA A 319 3.35 -1.32 -27.50
N THR A 320 4.63 -1.61 -27.79
CA THR A 320 5.25 -2.92 -27.56
C THR A 320 6.23 -2.79 -26.41
N ILE A 321 5.91 -3.38 -25.25
CA ILE A 321 6.85 -3.55 -24.14
C ILE A 321 7.67 -4.80 -24.41
N LYS A 322 8.98 -4.67 -24.50
CA LYS A 322 9.89 -5.79 -24.79
C LYS A 322 10.19 -6.61 -23.54
N ALA A 323 10.50 -7.89 -23.74
CA ALA A 323 11.05 -8.74 -22.69
C ALA A 323 12.25 -8.06 -22.02
N GLY A 324 12.31 -8.05 -20.69
CA GLY A 324 13.35 -7.40 -19.88
C GLY A 324 13.10 -5.90 -19.60
N GLU A 325 12.04 -5.29 -20.16
CA GLU A 325 11.71 -3.90 -19.84
C GLU A 325 10.87 -3.78 -18.57
N GLY A 326 11.21 -2.75 -17.77
CA GLY A 326 10.51 -2.42 -16.52
C GLY A 326 9.12 -1.81 -16.77
N ILE A 327 8.18 -2.12 -15.89
CA ILE A 327 6.78 -1.67 -15.94
C ILE A 327 6.40 -1.07 -14.59
N VAL A 328 5.75 0.09 -14.62
CA VAL A 328 5.17 0.78 -13.47
C VAL A 328 3.67 0.95 -13.70
N ALA A 329 2.87 0.15 -13.01
CA ALA A 329 1.41 0.23 -13.07
C ALA A 329 0.91 1.30 -12.08
N LEU A 330 0.47 2.46 -12.58
CA LEU A 330 0.10 3.65 -11.81
C LEU A 330 -1.30 3.51 -11.21
N GLY A 331 -1.40 2.90 -10.02
CA GLY A 331 -2.67 2.71 -9.31
C GLY A 331 -3.36 4.03 -8.97
N ALA A 332 -2.60 5.04 -8.54
CA ALA A 332 -3.13 6.37 -8.23
C ALA A 332 -3.70 7.07 -9.47
N SER A 333 -3.10 6.87 -10.64
CA SER A 333 -3.67 7.33 -11.91
C SER A 333 -4.94 6.58 -12.27
N ALA A 334 -4.89 5.25 -12.22
CA ALA A 334 -6.02 4.39 -12.59
C ALA A 334 -7.28 4.65 -11.75
N ASN A 335 -7.12 4.94 -10.48
CA ASN A 335 -8.22 5.25 -9.57
C ASN A 335 -8.82 6.66 -9.76
N ARG A 336 -8.21 7.49 -10.59
CA ARG A 336 -8.71 8.80 -11.05
C ARG A 336 -9.09 8.79 -12.54
N ASP A 337 -9.32 7.62 -13.13
CA ASP A 337 -9.71 7.48 -14.54
C ASP A 337 -11.23 7.70 -14.72
N ALA A 338 -11.58 8.72 -15.49
CA ALA A 338 -12.98 9.08 -15.79
C ALA A 338 -13.73 8.02 -16.60
N THR A 339 -13.01 7.12 -17.29
CA THR A 339 -13.62 5.99 -17.99
C THR A 339 -14.11 4.90 -17.05
N ALA A 340 -13.54 4.84 -15.82
CA ALA A 340 -13.90 3.87 -14.80
C ALA A 340 -14.77 4.47 -13.68
N PHE A 341 -14.57 5.75 -13.36
CA PHE A 341 -15.24 6.41 -12.24
C PHE A 341 -15.83 7.76 -12.67
N GLY A 342 -17.14 7.96 -12.52
CA GLY A 342 -17.76 9.27 -12.78
C GLY A 342 -17.22 10.31 -11.78
N ARG A 343 -16.84 11.49 -12.26
CA ARG A 343 -16.25 12.58 -11.44
C ARG A 343 -15.14 12.05 -10.52
N PRO A 344 -14.03 11.47 -11.08
CA PRO A 344 -13.06 10.70 -10.33
C PRO A 344 -12.26 11.54 -9.31
N ASP A 345 -12.19 12.86 -9.51
CA ASP A 345 -11.44 13.78 -8.68
C ASP A 345 -12.25 14.31 -7.48
N GLU A 346 -13.54 13.97 -7.40
CA GLU A 346 -14.39 14.28 -6.25
C GLU A 346 -14.44 13.12 -5.27
N LEU A 347 -14.40 13.45 -3.97
CA LEU A 347 -14.69 12.49 -2.89
C LEU A 347 -16.21 12.31 -2.79
N ASP A 348 -16.67 11.06 -2.90
CA ASP A 348 -18.08 10.70 -2.79
C ASP A 348 -18.22 9.36 -2.05
N ILE A 349 -18.47 9.42 -0.73
CA ILE A 349 -18.50 8.25 0.15
C ILE A 349 -19.65 7.27 -0.17
N GLU A 350 -20.61 7.67 -0.99
CA GLU A 350 -21.70 6.80 -1.44
C GLU A 350 -21.43 6.14 -2.80
N ARG A 351 -20.32 6.48 -3.47
CA ARG A 351 -19.96 5.98 -4.80
C ARG A 351 -19.89 4.45 -4.90
N GLY A 352 -19.52 3.77 -3.83
CA GLY A 352 -19.39 2.31 -3.82
C GLY A 352 -18.33 1.76 -4.78
N ALA A 353 -17.17 2.39 -4.86
CA ALA A 353 -16.11 2.21 -5.87
C ALA A 353 -15.32 0.89 -5.73
N ARG A 354 -15.96 -0.26 -5.56
CA ARG A 354 -15.31 -1.57 -5.28
C ARG A 354 -14.37 -2.09 -6.37
N HIS A 355 -14.42 -1.53 -7.58
CA HIS A 355 -13.54 -1.93 -8.68
C HIS A 355 -12.23 -1.12 -8.74
N HIS A 356 -11.95 -0.30 -7.73
CA HIS A 356 -10.68 0.41 -7.61
C HIS A 356 -9.49 -0.55 -7.52
N VAL A 357 -8.31 -0.07 -7.88
CA VAL A 357 -7.05 -0.85 -7.85
C VAL A 357 -6.12 -0.45 -6.69
N ALA A 358 -6.65 0.15 -5.61
CA ALA A 358 -5.84 0.52 -4.43
C ALA A 358 -5.19 -0.71 -3.74
N PHE A 359 -5.80 -1.88 -3.87
CA PHE A 359 -5.25 -3.16 -3.43
C PHE A 359 -4.47 -3.91 -4.52
N GLY A 360 -4.12 -3.26 -5.61
CA GLY A 360 -3.58 -3.92 -6.80
C GLY A 360 -4.64 -4.74 -7.54
N TYR A 361 -4.17 -5.64 -8.43
CA TYR A 361 -5.02 -6.52 -9.22
C TYR A 361 -4.26 -7.81 -9.60
N GLY A 362 -4.99 -8.86 -10.01
CA GLY A 362 -4.40 -10.13 -10.44
C GLY A 362 -3.90 -10.99 -9.27
N ILE A 363 -2.92 -11.85 -9.55
CA ILE A 363 -2.43 -12.84 -8.57
C ILE A 363 -1.80 -12.20 -7.33
N HIS A 364 -1.25 -11.01 -7.45
CA HIS A 364 -0.66 -10.23 -6.35
C HIS A 364 -1.62 -9.23 -5.69
N GLN A 365 -2.93 -9.33 -5.96
CA GLN A 365 -3.90 -8.49 -5.23
C GLN A 365 -3.71 -8.65 -3.72
N CYS A 366 -3.79 -7.54 -2.97
CA CYS A 366 -3.51 -7.51 -1.53
C CYS A 366 -4.17 -8.66 -0.77
N LEU A 367 -3.35 -9.42 -0.05
CA LEU A 367 -3.81 -10.55 0.76
C LEU A 367 -4.66 -10.07 1.94
N GLY A 368 -4.25 -8.97 2.60
CA GLY A 368 -4.91 -8.40 3.78
C GLY A 368 -6.09 -7.48 3.47
N GLN A 369 -6.56 -7.39 2.22
CA GLN A 369 -7.60 -6.43 1.82
C GLN A 369 -8.90 -6.51 2.65
N ASN A 370 -9.29 -7.72 3.09
CA ASN A 370 -10.49 -7.89 3.92
C ASN A 370 -10.28 -7.34 5.33
N LEU A 371 -9.07 -7.53 5.89
CA LEU A 371 -8.69 -7.01 7.20
C LEU A 371 -8.63 -5.48 7.17
N ALA A 372 -7.95 -4.91 6.20
CA ALA A 372 -7.89 -3.45 6.04
C ALA A 372 -9.29 -2.81 5.92
N ARG A 373 -10.19 -3.41 5.12
CA ARG A 373 -11.59 -2.95 5.03
C ARG A 373 -12.32 -3.00 6.36
N MET A 374 -12.10 -4.07 7.13
CA MET A 374 -12.71 -4.21 8.46
C MET A 374 -12.21 -3.14 9.42
N GLU A 375 -10.92 -2.89 9.46
CA GLU A 375 -10.33 -1.86 10.31
C GLU A 375 -10.85 -0.47 9.93
N LEU A 376 -10.88 -0.14 8.63
CA LEU A 376 -11.40 1.14 8.14
C LEU A 376 -12.89 1.31 8.43
N ASP A 377 -13.70 0.27 8.22
CA ASP A 377 -15.15 0.29 8.57
C ASP A 377 -15.32 0.60 10.05
N VAL A 378 -14.61 -0.12 10.94
CA VAL A 378 -14.76 0.08 12.39
C VAL A 378 -14.30 1.47 12.82
N VAL A 379 -13.14 1.94 12.30
CA VAL A 379 -12.61 3.26 12.66
C VAL A 379 -13.56 4.36 12.21
N PHE A 380 -13.94 4.40 10.92
CA PHE A 380 -14.75 5.50 10.40
C PHE A 380 -16.20 5.47 10.91
N ARG A 381 -16.75 4.28 11.17
CA ARG A 381 -18.04 4.11 11.84
C ARG A 381 -18.05 4.68 13.26
N THR A 382 -16.90 4.64 13.96
CA THR A 382 -16.81 4.95 15.39
C THR A 382 -16.30 6.37 15.65
N LEU A 383 -15.28 6.82 14.94
CA LEU A 383 -14.54 8.05 15.23
C LEU A 383 -15.45 9.29 15.26
N PHE A 384 -16.14 9.56 14.16
CA PHE A 384 -16.95 10.80 14.04
C PHE A 384 -18.24 10.77 14.87
N ARG A 385 -18.72 9.58 15.22
CA ARG A 385 -19.83 9.42 16.15
C ARG A 385 -19.40 9.72 17.59
N ARG A 386 -18.19 9.31 17.99
CA ARG A 386 -17.69 9.49 19.35
C ARG A 386 -17.06 10.86 19.56
N ILE A 387 -16.51 11.44 18.52
CA ILE A 387 -15.90 12.78 18.53
C ILE A 387 -16.51 13.64 17.41
N PRO A 388 -17.80 14.05 17.54
CA PRO A 388 -18.50 14.80 16.49
C PRO A 388 -17.91 16.19 16.24
N GLY A 389 -17.25 16.77 17.25
CA GLY A 389 -16.54 18.05 17.17
C GLY A 389 -15.12 17.97 16.61
N LEU A 390 -14.67 16.80 16.17
CA LEU A 390 -13.29 16.60 15.65
C LEU A 390 -12.98 17.57 14.51
N LYS A 391 -11.89 18.30 14.63
CA LYS A 391 -11.40 19.25 13.63
C LYS A 391 -9.88 19.28 13.60
N LEU A 392 -9.32 19.71 12.47
CA LEU A 392 -7.89 19.94 12.36
C LEU A 392 -7.48 21.11 13.28
N ALA A 393 -6.35 20.97 13.94
CA ALA A 393 -5.83 21.99 14.88
C ALA A 393 -4.74 22.89 14.26
N VAL A 394 -4.34 22.63 13.01
CA VAL A 394 -3.35 23.38 12.23
C VAL A 394 -3.87 23.56 10.81
N ASP A 395 -3.28 24.44 10.03
CA ASP A 395 -3.61 24.54 8.61
C ASP A 395 -3.12 23.32 7.83
N VAL A 396 -3.86 22.87 6.81
CA VAL A 396 -3.52 21.71 5.99
C VAL A 396 -2.13 21.83 5.37
N GLY A 397 -1.73 23.06 4.98
CA GLY A 397 -0.41 23.35 4.40
C GLY A 397 0.76 23.14 5.36
N ASP A 398 0.51 23.11 6.66
CA ASP A 398 1.55 22.92 7.70
C ASP A 398 1.72 21.43 8.06
N LEU A 399 0.90 20.52 7.50
CA LEU A 399 0.98 19.10 7.79
C LEU A 399 2.23 18.48 7.16
N PRO A 400 2.97 17.65 7.92
CA PRO A 400 4.16 16.96 7.42
C PRO A 400 3.77 15.73 6.59
N PHE A 401 3.50 15.93 5.29
CA PHE A 401 3.19 14.83 4.37
C PHE A 401 4.41 13.94 4.12
N LYS A 402 4.15 12.66 3.85
CA LYS A 402 5.19 11.64 3.56
C LYS A 402 5.59 11.66 2.07
N ASP A 403 6.06 12.81 1.57
CA ASP A 403 6.46 12.97 0.17
C ASP A 403 7.73 12.19 -0.18
N ASP A 404 8.51 11.83 0.84
CA ASP A 404 9.76 11.06 0.75
C ASP A 404 9.57 9.54 0.98
N ALA A 405 8.33 9.03 1.03
CA ALA A 405 8.05 7.64 1.35
C ALA A 405 7.52 6.83 0.15
N PHE A 406 7.60 5.49 0.26
CA PHE A 406 6.98 4.54 -0.68
C PHE A 406 5.46 4.46 -0.52
N ILE A 407 4.97 4.83 0.66
CA ILE A 407 3.57 4.84 1.04
C ILE A 407 3.22 6.27 1.42
N TYR A 408 2.32 6.88 0.65
CA TYR A 408 1.88 8.24 0.91
C TYR A 408 1.07 8.31 2.21
N GLY A 409 1.22 9.41 2.93
CA GLY A 409 0.57 9.60 4.22
C GLY A 409 0.93 10.94 4.85
N VAL A 410 0.69 11.02 6.14
CA VAL A 410 1.10 12.16 6.97
C VAL A 410 1.82 11.63 8.21
N TYR A 411 2.89 12.32 8.64
CA TYR A 411 3.66 11.89 9.81
C TYR A 411 2.94 12.21 11.12
N GLU A 412 2.21 13.32 11.17
CA GLU A 412 1.44 13.79 12.33
C GLU A 412 0.13 14.41 11.82
N LEU A 413 -0.95 14.24 12.57
CA LEU A 413 -2.24 14.85 12.29
C LEU A 413 -2.81 15.47 13.58
N PRO A 414 -2.41 16.71 13.91
CA PRO A 414 -2.89 17.41 15.09
C PRO A 414 -4.37 17.73 14.96
N VAL A 415 -5.18 17.23 15.89
CA VAL A 415 -6.64 17.42 15.95
C VAL A 415 -7.09 17.98 17.30
N SER A 416 -8.27 18.57 17.31
CA SER A 416 -8.97 19.03 18.53
C SER A 416 -10.48 18.84 18.37
N TRP A 417 -11.24 18.98 19.45
CA TRP A 417 -12.71 18.83 19.45
C TRP A 417 -13.38 19.63 20.56
#